data_b885221f6b8839e728a124917d7c8c7b
#
_entry.id   b885221f6b8839e728a124917d7c8c7b
#
_cell.length_a   1.000
_cell.length_b   1.000
_cell.length_c   1.000
_cell.angle_alpha   90.00
_cell.angle_beta   90.00
_cell.angle_gamma   90.00
#
_symmetry.space_group_name_H-M   'P 1'
#
loop_
_entity.id
_entity.type
_entity.pdbx_description
1 polymer ?
#
loop_
_entity_poly.entity_id
_entity_poly.type
_entity_poly.pdbx_seq_one_letter_code
_entity_poly.pdbx_strand_id
1 'polypeptide(L)'
;MDADRLFTETKQGFSFYHNNFGTPYAFGKYDQLFVPEFNAGAMENAGAVTFLEDYVFRSKVTRYSYERRAETVLHEMAHMWFGDLVTMQWWDDLWLNESFATFASVLCQAEATEYTQAWTTFATWRSRGPTGRTSCRRPTRWPPTSRTCTPSR
;
A
#
# COMPACT_ATOMS: atom_id res chain seq x y z
N MET A 1 2.17 3.04 23.04
CA MET A 1 1.80 3.05 21.60
C MET A 1 2.01 4.45 21.09
N ASP A 2 2.63 4.61 19.97
CA ASP A 2 2.90 5.92 19.34
C ASP A 2 1.68 6.38 18.51
N ALA A 3 0.56 6.61 19.21
CA ALA A 3 -0.72 6.95 18.59
C ALA A 3 -0.70 8.35 17.93
N ASP A 4 0.00 9.30 18.53
CA ASP A 4 0.05 10.67 18.03
C ASP A 4 0.73 10.74 16.65
N ARG A 5 1.79 9.97 16.46
CA ARG A 5 2.47 9.87 15.16
C ARG A 5 1.55 9.23 14.12
N LEU A 6 0.88 8.13 14.48
CA LEU A 6 -0.05 7.44 13.59
C LEU A 6 -1.19 8.36 13.14
N PHE A 7 -1.80 9.09 14.07
CA PHE A 7 -2.85 10.06 13.74
C PHE A 7 -2.34 11.25 12.93
N THR A 8 -1.10 11.67 13.15
CA THR A 8 -0.49 12.73 12.34
C THR A 8 -0.31 12.27 10.90
N GLU A 9 0.28 11.09 10.69
CA GLU A 9 0.48 10.49 9.36
C GLU A 9 -0.86 10.26 8.65
N THR A 10 -1.89 9.80 9.37
CA THR A 10 -3.25 9.62 8.85
C THR A 10 -3.86 10.94 8.38
N LYS A 11 -3.77 12.01 9.18
CA LYS A 11 -4.29 13.34 8.80
C LYS A 11 -3.57 13.93 7.60
N GLN A 12 -2.25 13.77 7.54
CA GLN A 12 -1.43 14.19 6.41
C GLN A 12 -1.85 13.45 5.13
N GLY A 13 -2.08 12.13 5.21
CA GLY A 13 -2.55 11.32 4.10
C GLY A 13 -3.91 11.78 3.58
N PHE A 14 -4.89 11.99 4.46
CA PHE A 14 -6.21 12.49 4.07
C PHE A 14 -6.12 13.85 3.38
N SER A 15 -5.37 14.80 3.95
CA SER A 15 -5.18 16.11 3.35
C SER A 15 -4.56 16.02 1.95
N PHE A 16 -3.54 15.18 1.81
CA PHE A 16 -2.86 14.97 0.54
C PHE A 16 -3.79 14.36 -0.52
N TYR A 17 -4.50 13.28 -0.19
CA TYR A 17 -5.36 12.58 -1.14
C TYR A 17 -6.59 13.40 -1.54
N HIS A 18 -7.22 14.13 -0.60
CA HIS A 18 -8.30 15.06 -0.93
C HIS A 18 -7.87 16.11 -1.96
N ASN A 19 -6.68 16.67 -1.78
CA ASN A 19 -6.17 17.71 -2.68
C ASN A 19 -5.76 17.17 -4.05
N ASN A 20 -5.22 15.95 -4.10
CA ASN A 20 -4.66 15.39 -5.32
C ASN A 20 -5.67 14.59 -6.13
N PHE A 21 -6.63 13.92 -5.50
CA PHE A 21 -7.60 13.08 -6.20
C PHE A 21 -8.88 13.85 -6.57
N GLY A 22 -9.07 15.06 -6.05
CA GLY A 22 -10.21 15.92 -6.39
C GLY A 22 -11.58 15.39 -5.96
N THR A 23 -11.62 14.29 -5.20
CA THR A 23 -12.83 13.65 -4.69
C THR A 23 -12.71 13.47 -3.18
N PRO A 24 -13.69 13.92 -2.39
CA PRO A 24 -13.64 13.72 -0.94
C PRO A 24 -13.75 12.23 -0.58
N TYR A 25 -13.25 11.89 0.62
CA TYR A 25 -13.41 10.56 1.20
C TYR A 25 -14.90 10.17 1.31
N ALA A 26 -15.26 8.99 0.82
CA ALA A 26 -16.67 8.61 0.61
C ALA A 26 -17.31 7.82 1.77
N PHE A 27 -16.53 7.25 2.71
CA PHE A 27 -17.03 6.22 3.64
C PHE A 27 -17.41 6.72 5.04
N GLY A 28 -17.49 8.02 5.27
CA GLY A 28 -17.96 8.65 6.52
C GLY A 28 -17.02 8.50 7.71
N LYS A 29 -16.47 7.30 7.98
CA LYS A 29 -15.48 7.04 9.05
C LYS A 29 -14.27 6.28 8.49
N TYR A 30 -13.15 6.34 9.20
CA TYR A 30 -11.92 5.62 8.87
C TYR A 30 -11.36 4.99 10.14
N ASP A 31 -11.71 3.74 10.39
CA ASP A 31 -11.22 2.97 11.52
C ASP A 31 -9.90 2.26 11.14
N GLN A 32 -8.95 2.25 12.05
CA GLN A 32 -7.69 1.53 11.92
C GLN A 32 -7.63 0.44 12.99
N LEU A 33 -7.75 -0.80 12.55
CA LEU A 33 -7.86 -1.98 13.41
C LEU A 33 -6.54 -2.78 13.38
N PHE A 34 -5.84 -2.85 14.48
CA PHE A 34 -4.64 -3.67 14.63
C PHE A 34 -5.04 -5.05 15.14
N VAL A 35 -4.87 -6.06 14.29
CA VAL A 35 -5.43 -7.41 14.50
C VAL A 35 -4.31 -8.38 14.83
N PRO A 36 -4.41 -9.12 15.96
CA PRO A 36 -3.48 -10.20 16.30
C PRO A 36 -3.46 -11.29 15.24
N GLU A 37 -2.27 -11.83 14.98
CA GLU A 37 -2.08 -12.97 14.05
C GLU A 37 -2.69 -12.76 12.65
N PHE A 38 -2.78 -11.49 12.20
CA PHE A 38 -3.29 -11.19 10.85
C PHE A 38 -2.33 -11.76 9.81
N ASN A 39 -2.86 -12.50 8.84
CA ASN A 39 -2.06 -13.25 7.85
C ASN A 39 -1.51 -12.40 6.68
N ALA A 40 -1.78 -11.10 6.68
CA ALA A 40 -1.26 -10.12 5.73
C ALA A 40 -0.63 -8.93 6.48
N GLY A 41 0.03 -8.03 5.79
CA GLY A 41 0.52 -6.78 6.39
C GLY A 41 -0.62 -5.85 6.78
N ALA A 42 -1.55 -5.64 5.85
CA ALA A 42 -2.77 -4.88 6.05
C ALA A 42 -3.84 -5.30 5.04
N MET A 43 -5.03 -4.72 5.13
CA MET A 43 -6.15 -4.94 4.21
C MET A 43 -7.05 -3.71 4.16
N GLU A 44 -7.38 -3.28 2.98
CA GLU A 44 -8.08 -2.05 2.65
C GLU A 44 -9.60 -2.11 2.82
N ASN A 45 -10.15 -2.80 3.81
CA ASN A 45 -11.60 -2.83 3.99
C ASN A 45 -12.17 -1.42 4.07
N ALA A 46 -13.16 -1.12 3.23
CA ALA A 46 -13.74 0.21 3.07
C ALA A 46 -14.18 0.83 4.42
N GLY A 47 -13.52 1.90 4.82
CA GLY A 47 -13.78 2.61 6.08
C GLY A 47 -13.35 1.88 7.36
N ALA A 48 -12.74 0.69 7.29
CA ALA A 48 -12.35 -0.13 8.46
C ALA A 48 -11.09 -0.96 8.16
N VAL A 49 -9.99 -0.29 7.89
CA VAL A 49 -8.71 -0.89 7.50
C VAL A 49 -8.15 -1.76 8.62
N THR A 50 -7.73 -2.97 8.28
CA THR A 50 -7.07 -3.89 9.22
C THR A 50 -5.56 -3.89 8.98
N PHE A 51 -4.81 -3.91 10.08
CA PHE A 51 -3.34 -3.96 10.09
C PHE A 51 -2.85 -5.10 10.96
N LEU A 52 -1.73 -5.68 10.62
CA LEU A 52 -1.02 -6.61 11.48
C LEU A 52 -0.60 -5.92 12.79
N GLU A 53 -0.76 -6.59 13.91
CA GLU A 53 -0.42 -6.04 15.24
C GLU A 53 1.06 -5.64 15.39
N ASP A 54 1.96 -6.18 14.56
CA ASP A 54 3.39 -5.81 14.54
C ASP A 54 3.63 -4.33 14.27
N TYR A 55 2.66 -3.62 13.69
CA TYR A 55 2.69 -2.17 13.51
C TYR A 55 2.37 -1.39 14.80
N VAL A 56 1.92 -2.06 15.85
CA VAL A 56 1.79 -1.49 17.20
C VAL A 56 3.11 -1.62 17.94
N PHE A 57 3.98 -0.66 17.78
CA PHE A 57 5.29 -0.69 18.44
C PHE A 57 5.16 -0.54 19.94
N ARG A 58 5.63 -1.54 20.69
CA ARG A 58 5.61 -1.58 22.15
C ARG A 58 6.85 -0.92 22.78
N SER A 59 7.86 -0.65 21.96
CA SER A 59 9.11 0.00 22.34
C SER A 59 9.58 0.94 21.23
N LYS A 60 10.63 1.72 21.48
CA LYS A 60 11.26 2.55 20.47
C LYS A 60 11.88 1.65 19.39
N VAL A 61 11.47 1.87 18.13
CA VAL A 61 11.96 1.16 16.94
C VAL A 61 12.82 2.08 16.06
N THR A 62 13.37 1.53 14.99
CA THR A 62 14.16 2.29 14.02
C THR A 62 13.29 3.26 13.23
N ARG A 63 13.90 4.32 12.67
CA ARG A 63 13.21 5.23 11.75
C ARG A 63 12.61 4.46 10.56
N TYR A 64 13.32 3.48 10.05
CA TYR A 64 12.83 2.61 8.97
C TYR A 64 11.52 1.91 9.32
N SER A 65 11.35 1.42 10.56
CA SER A 65 10.11 0.78 11.00
C SER A 65 8.93 1.75 11.01
N TYR A 66 9.15 2.99 11.45
CA TYR A 66 8.13 4.05 11.39
C TYR A 66 7.79 4.41 9.96
N GLU A 67 8.78 4.56 9.09
CA GLU A 67 8.61 4.85 7.67
C GLU A 67 7.81 3.75 6.96
N ARG A 68 8.10 2.48 7.24
CA ARG A 68 7.34 1.34 6.69
C ARG A 68 5.90 1.32 7.19
N ARG A 69 5.65 1.60 8.46
CA ARG A 69 4.28 1.72 8.97
C ARG A 69 3.53 2.85 8.28
N ALA A 70 4.14 4.01 8.16
CA ALA A 70 3.54 5.16 7.48
C ALA A 70 3.21 4.83 6.01
N GLU A 71 4.13 4.19 5.29
CA GLU A 71 3.90 3.76 3.91
C GLU A 71 2.72 2.80 3.83
N THR A 72 2.61 1.81 4.72
CA THR A 72 1.47 0.89 4.76
C THR A 72 0.16 1.63 5.06
N VAL A 73 0.13 2.50 6.06
CA VAL A 73 -1.07 3.29 6.38
C VAL A 73 -1.54 4.13 5.19
N LEU A 74 -0.61 4.77 4.49
CA LEU A 74 -0.92 5.59 3.32
C LEU A 74 -1.33 4.74 2.11
N HIS A 75 -0.79 3.53 1.97
CA HIS A 75 -1.15 2.58 0.93
C HIS A 75 -2.61 2.13 1.09
N GLU A 76 -2.98 1.64 2.26
CA GLU A 76 -4.37 1.22 2.53
C GLU A 76 -5.35 2.40 2.45
N MET A 77 -4.90 3.60 2.79
CA MET A 77 -5.72 4.80 2.63
C MET A 77 -5.95 5.16 1.16
N ALA A 78 -4.95 4.99 0.29
CA ALA A 78 -5.10 5.25 -1.14
C ALA A 78 -6.14 4.34 -1.78
N HIS A 79 -6.26 3.12 -1.29
CA HIS A 79 -7.28 2.16 -1.73
C HIS A 79 -8.70 2.65 -1.52
N MET A 80 -8.96 3.52 -0.54
CA MET A 80 -10.28 4.12 -0.32
C MET A 80 -10.79 4.87 -1.57
N TRP A 81 -9.89 5.35 -2.43
CA TRP A 81 -10.22 5.92 -3.73
C TRP A 81 -10.00 4.92 -4.85
N PHE A 82 -8.87 4.22 -4.89
CA PHE A 82 -8.47 3.31 -5.97
C PHE A 82 -8.43 1.85 -5.49
N GLY A 83 -9.51 1.17 -5.66
CA GLY A 83 -9.79 -0.17 -5.20
C GLY A 83 -11.22 -0.27 -4.65
N ASP A 84 -11.59 0.66 -3.75
CA ASP A 84 -12.91 0.68 -3.11
C ASP A 84 -13.90 1.57 -3.85
N LEU A 85 -13.60 2.88 -4.01
CA LEU A 85 -14.52 3.81 -4.68
C LEU A 85 -14.49 3.64 -6.19
N VAL A 86 -13.29 3.52 -6.76
CA VAL A 86 -13.07 3.32 -8.20
C VAL A 86 -12.34 2.01 -8.40
N THR A 87 -12.92 1.11 -9.18
CA THR A 87 -12.34 -0.20 -9.51
C THR A 87 -12.05 -0.29 -11.02
N MET A 88 -11.14 -1.19 -11.39
CA MET A 88 -10.88 -1.50 -12.79
C MET A 88 -12.10 -2.15 -13.44
N GLN A 89 -12.29 -1.89 -14.74
CA GLN A 89 -13.34 -2.53 -15.51
C GLN A 89 -13.05 -4.01 -15.78
N TRP A 90 -11.77 -4.38 -15.89
CA TRP A 90 -11.33 -5.74 -16.16
C TRP A 90 -9.94 -6.02 -15.58
N TRP A 91 -9.57 -7.27 -15.50
CA TRP A 91 -8.31 -7.74 -14.89
C TRP A 91 -7.03 -7.22 -15.54
N ASP A 92 -7.09 -6.78 -16.80
CA ASP A 92 -5.96 -6.18 -17.51
C ASP A 92 -5.46 -4.90 -16.83
N ASP A 93 -6.35 -4.20 -16.11
CA ASP A 93 -6.06 -2.96 -15.39
C ASP A 93 -5.91 -3.17 -13.88
N LEU A 94 -5.60 -4.38 -13.43
CA LEU A 94 -5.38 -4.71 -12.01
C LEU A 94 -4.32 -3.82 -11.34
N TRP A 95 -3.40 -3.24 -12.10
CA TRP A 95 -2.40 -2.29 -11.62
C TRP A 95 -3.03 -1.06 -10.93
N LEU A 96 -4.26 -0.71 -11.30
CA LEU A 96 -5.00 0.43 -10.73
C LEU A 96 -5.26 0.24 -9.22
N ASN A 97 -5.41 -1.00 -8.78
CA ASN A 97 -5.50 -1.31 -7.36
C ASN A 97 -4.12 -1.20 -6.70
N GLU A 98 -3.34 -2.25 -6.69
CA GLU A 98 -2.12 -2.36 -5.88
C GLU A 98 -0.96 -1.46 -6.32
N SER A 99 -0.68 -1.42 -7.62
CA SER A 99 0.48 -0.66 -8.11
C SER A 99 0.25 0.84 -8.00
N PHE A 100 -0.97 1.29 -8.23
CA PHE A 100 -1.30 2.70 -8.08
C PHE A 100 -1.32 3.11 -6.61
N ALA A 101 -1.91 2.31 -5.71
CA ALA A 101 -1.87 2.57 -4.27
C ALA A 101 -0.42 2.63 -3.75
N THR A 102 0.45 1.73 -4.20
CA THR A 102 1.88 1.77 -3.87
C THR A 102 2.54 3.07 -4.35
N PHE A 103 2.27 3.49 -5.59
CA PHE A 103 2.78 4.76 -6.12
C PHE A 103 2.28 5.95 -5.30
N ALA A 104 0.97 6.01 -5.05
CA ALA A 104 0.33 7.11 -4.34
C ALA A 104 0.82 7.20 -2.88
N SER A 105 1.04 6.07 -2.20
CA SER A 105 1.56 6.04 -0.83
C SER A 105 2.98 6.61 -0.74
N VAL A 106 3.88 6.22 -1.64
CA VAL A 106 5.26 6.71 -1.65
C VAL A 106 5.30 8.20 -2.00
N LEU A 107 4.47 8.64 -2.94
CA LEU A 107 4.33 10.05 -3.30
C LEU A 107 3.84 10.88 -2.11
N CYS A 108 2.74 10.45 -1.49
CA CYS A 108 2.19 11.10 -0.30
C CYS A 108 3.21 11.14 0.84
N GLN A 109 3.91 10.04 1.07
CA GLN A 109 4.93 9.94 2.10
C GLN A 109 6.06 10.95 1.88
N ALA A 110 6.55 11.08 0.64
CA ALA A 110 7.63 11.99 0.29
C ALA A 110 7.23 13.48 0.36
N GLU A 111 5.99 13.81 -0.02
CA GLU A 111 5.54 15.20 -0.15
C GLU A 111 4.83 15.73 1.09
N ALA A 112 4.12 14.88 1.84
CA ALA A 112 3.24 15.31 2.92
C ALA A 112 3.72 14.91 4.32
N THR A 113 4.77 14.08 4.44
CA THR A 113 5.27 13.60 5.73
C THR A 113 6.74 13.95 5.97
N GLU A 114 7.25 13.56 7.15
CA GLU A 114 8.66 13.72 7.50
C GLU A 114 9.63 12.81 6.70
N TYR A 115 9.10 11.86 5.92
CA TYR A 115 9.88 10.83 5.21
C TYR A 115 10.22 11.25 3.78
N THR A 116 10.87 12.38 3.61
CA THR A 116 11.21 12.98 2.31
C THR A 116 12.07 12.09 1.40
N GLN A 117 12.69 11.03 1.96
CA GLN A 117 13.51 10.06 1.22
C GLN A 117 12.74 8.78 0.83
N ALA A 118 11.41 8.79 0.88
CA ALA A 118 10.58 7.62 0.63
C ALA A 118 10.86 6.95 -0.73
N TRP A 119 11.15 7.73 -1.77
CA TRP A 119 11.54 7.19 -3.08
C TRP A 119 12.85 6.40 -3.05
N THR A 120 13.83 6.83 -2.26
CA THR A 120 15.10 6.10 -2.08
C THR A 120 14.88 4.78 -1.38
N THR A 121 14.05 4.78 -0.32
CA THR A 121 13.66 3.58 0.42
C THR A 121 12.91 2.61 -0.50
N PHE A 122 11.95 3.09 -1.27
CA PHE A 122 11.19 2.31 -2.25
C PHE A 122 12.10 1.69 -3.31
N ALA A 123 13.00 2.45 -3.92
CA ALA A 123 13.92 1.95 -4.94
C ALA A 123 14.86 0.86 -4.35
N THR A 124 15.34 1.06 -3.13
CA THR A 124 16.22 0.09 -2.44
C THR A 124 15.48 -1.19 -2.13
N TRP A 125 14.23 -1.11 -1.71
CA TRP A 125 13.41 -2.29 -1.41
C TRP A 125 13.06 -3.05 -2.70
N ARG A 126 12.68 -2.37 -3.78
CA ARG A 126 12.40 -2.98 -5.08
C ARG A 126 13.64 -3.63 -5.70
N SER A 127 14.82 -3.04 -5.54
CA SER A 127 16.07 -3.62 -6.06
C SER A 127 16.51 -4.89 -5.29
N ARG A 128 16.09 -5.02 -4.04
CA ARG A 128 16.31 -6.21 -3.19
C ARG A 128 15.25 -7.30 -3.39
N GLY A 129 14.39 -7.20 -4.42
CA GLY A 129 13.28 -8.10 -4.69
C GLY A 129 13.56 -9.56 -4.35
N PRO A 130 12.55 -10.40 -4.11
CA PRO A 130 12.78 -11.78 -3.67
C PRO A 130 13.79 -12.42 -4.60
N THR A 131 14.88 -12.97 -4.05
CA THR A 131 15.94 -13.70 -4.76
C THR A 131 15.45 -15.04 -5.33
N GLY A 132 14.16 -15.14 -5.58
CA GLY A 132 13.52 -16.18 -6.35
C GLY A 132 13.34 -15.70 -7.78
N ARG A 133 14.23 -16.10 -8.68
CA ARG A 133 14.05 -15.94 -10.12
C ARG A 133 12.78 -16.67 -10.54
N THR A 134 11.65 -16.00 -10.52
CA THR A 134 10.57 -16.35 -11.45
C THR A 134 10.96 -15.72 -12.78
N SER A 135 11.63 -16.50 -13.62
CA SER A 135 11.85 -16.13 -15.02
C SER A 135 10.54 -16.24 -15.79
N CYS A 136 9.62 -15.32 -15.54
CA CYS A 136 8.56 -15.05 -16.50
C CYS A 136 9.21 -14.31 -17.67
N ARG A 137 9.63 -15.04 -18.69
CA ARG A 137 9.91 -14.44 -20.00
C ARG A 137 8.63 -13.75 -20.46
N ARG A 138 8.68 -12.44 -20.71
CA ARG A 138 7.62 -11.71 -21.40
C ARG A 138 7.33 -12.43 -22.72
N PRO A 139 6.10 -12.90 -22.95
CA PRO A 139 5.73 -13.31 -24.30
C PRO A 139 5.57 -12.05 -25.14
N THR A 140 6.29 -11.97 -26.24
CA THR A 140 6.23 -10.87 -27.20
C THR A 140 4.96 -10.90 -28.07
N ARG A 141 4.02 -11.79 -27.79
CA ARG A 141 2.71 -11.85 -28.44
C ARG A 141 1.75 -12.72 -27.63
N TRP A 142 0.59 -12.22 -27.31
CA TRP A 142 -0.53 -12.99 -26.77
C TRP A 142 -1.16 -13.83 -27.88
N PRO A 143 -1.22 -15.17 -27.75
CA PRO A 143 -2.26 -15.94 -28.43
C PRO A 143 -3.48 -16.02 -27.54
N PRO A 144 -4.70 -16.01 -28.08
CA PRO A 144 -5.90 -16.24 -27.31
C PRO A 144 -5.94 -17.70 -26.84
N THR A 145 -6.37 -17.91 -25.62
CA THR A 145 -6.72 -19.16 -24.93
C THR A 145 -5.60 -20.02 -24.36
N SER A 146 -5.76 -20.26 -23.05
CA SER A 146 -5.23 -21.34 -22.19
C SER A 146 -3.71 -21.47 -22.03
N ARG A 147 -3.20 -21.10 -20.84
CA ARG A 147 -1.95 -21.68 -20.31
C ARG A 147 -2.09 -22.02 -18.84
N THR A 148 -1.94 -23.29 -18.57
CA THR A 148 -1.65 -23.85 -17.25
C THR A 148 -0.16 -23.66 -16.95
N CYS A 149 0.15 -23.07 -15.79
CA CYS A 149 1.52 -23.05 -15.26
C CYS A 149 1.80 -24.43 -14.62
N THR A 150 2.76 -25.15 -15.13
CA THR A 150 3.30 -26.34 -14.48
C THR A 150 4.57 -25.97 -13.71
N PRO A 151 4.74 -26.38 -12.43
CA PRO A 151 6.00 -26.18 -11.72
C PRO A 151 7.05 -27.14 -12.26
N SER A 152 8.23 -26.62 -12.59
CA SER A 152 9.42 -27.42 -12.88
C SER A 152 10.04 -27.94 -11.57
N ARG A 153 10.36 -29.21 -11.57
CA ARG A 153 11.11 -29.91 -10.53
C ARG A 153 12.52 -29.36 -10.35
#